data_8e1bb1ab682ad081c2a364e184dd6202
#
_entry.id   8e1bb1ab682ad081c2a364e184dd6202
#
_cell.length_a   1.000
_cell.length_b   1.000
_cell.length_c   1.000
_cell.angle_alpha   90.00
_cell.angle_beta   90.00
_cell.angle_gamma   90.00
#
_symmetry.space_group_name_H-M   'P 1'
#
loop_
_entity.id
_entity.type
_entity.pdbx_description
1 polymer ?
#
loop_
_entity_poly.entity_id
_entity_poly.type
_entity_poly.pdbx_seq_one_letter_code
_entity_poly.pdbx_strand_id
1 'polypeptide(L)'
;MLTFRPSPRGRTHTHPATDLDMDDVRYTFETNVFGTMAMVKAFVDMLIAAQGLIINTASASAVVPYVFGSAYTATKGAIVSYSRTLRMELAPFGVRVMCTMTGTIRSNTANHGHRVLPPGSLYERVRDLFEWRLNFSQKTSTMPTEQYARRLVTDSLRREVPLSLRTWFGRPDWFWYGGMSGIVRLGGTVGEWLVDTICWRVFKLYKLQKVLDDERRQKKVT
;
A
#
# COMPACT_ATOMS: atom_id res chain seq x y z
N MET A 1 17.26 -3.31 21.89
CA MET A 1 16.47 -2.52 20.94
C MET A 1 15.15 -3.27 20.71
N LEU A 2 14.06 -2.77 21.27
CA LEU A 2 12.73 -3.33 21.03
C LEU A 2 12.21 -2.78 19.69
N THR A 3 12.05 -3.67 18.72
CA THR A 3 11.38 -3.37 17.47
C THR A 3 10.05 -4.07 17.45
N PHE A 4 8.99 -3.31 17.26
CA PHE A 4 7.65 -3.84 17.11
C PHE A 4 7.23 -3.82 15.63
N ARG A 5 6.81 -4.98 15.12
CA ARG A 5 6.13 -5.11 13.82
C ARG A 5 4.64 -5.32 14.06
N PRO A 6 3.79 -4.36 13.73
CA PRO A 6 2.37 -4.66 13.73
C PRO A 6 2.06 -5.76 12.72
N SER A 7 1.24 -6.69 13.12
CA SER A 7 0.74 -7.89 12.45
C SER A 7 1.39 -8.27 11.11
N PRO A 8 1.98 -9.47 10.99
CA PRO A 8 2.55 -9.97 9.72
C PRO A 8 1.49 -10.28 8.64
N ARG A 9 0.20 -10.13 8.94
CA ARG A 9 -0.91 -10.46 8.05
C ARG A 9 -1.71 -9.23 7.64
N GLY A 10 -1.07 -8.31 6.91
CA GLY A 10 -1.83 -7.28 6.21
C GLY A 10 -2.77 -7.94 5.20
N ARG A 11 -4.03 -7.49 5.18
CA ARG A 11 -5.05 -7.97 4.25
C ARG A 11 -5.05 -7.11 2.98
N THR A 12 -5.06 -7.73 1.81
CA THR A 12 -5.34 -7.06 0.53
C THR A 12 -6.84 -7.11 0.25
N HIS A 13 -7.35 -6.07 -0.42
CA HIS A 13 -8.72 -6.01 -0.91
C HIS A 13 -8.68 -5.61 -2.39
N THR A 14 -9.26 -6.42 -3.26
CA THR A 14 -9.26 -6.17 -4.70
C THR A 14 -10.67 -6.38 -5.25
N HIS A 15 -11.41 -5.28 -5.36
CA HIS A 15 -12.70 -5.17 -6.05
C HIS A 15 -12.84 -3.75 -6.61
N PRO A 16 -13.62 -3.54 -7.69
CA PRO A 16 -14.00 -2.21 -8.12
C PRO A 16 -14.65 -1.42 -6.97
N ALA A 17 -14.42 -0.11 -6.95
CA ALA A 17 -14.96 0.74 -5.89
C ALA A 17 -16.51 0.73 -5.83
N THR A 18 -17.16 0.45 -6.96
CA THR A 18 -18.61 0.33 -7.07
C THR A 18 -19.17 -1.00 -6.58
N ASP A 19 -18.30 -2.01 -6.41
CA ASP A 19 -18.66 -3.40 -6.11
C ASP A 19 -18.17 -3.83 -4.72
N LEU A 20 -17.89 -2.85 -3.85
CA LEU A 20 -17.37 -3.11 -2.51
C LEU A 20 -18.45 -3.70 -1.60
N ASP A 21 -18.15 -4.82 -0.98
CA ASP A 21 -18.84 -5.26 0.22
C ASP A 21 -18.30 -4.47 1.42
N MET A 22 -19.17 -3.69 2.06
CA MET A 22 -18.79 -2.81 3.15
C MET A 22 -18.36 -3.55 4.42
N ASP A 23 -18.83 -4.76 4.66
CA ASP A 23 -18.39 -5.57 5.80
C ASP A 23 -16.98 -6.11 5.55
N ASP A 24 -16.66 -6.51 4.32
CA ASP A 24 -15.30 -6.87 3.92
C ASP A 24 -14.35 -5.67 3.98
N VAL A 25 -14.82 -4.47 3.64
CA VAL A 25 -14.05 -3.23 3.80
C VAL A 25 -13.79 -2.94 5.27
N ARG A 26 -14.81 -2.99 6.15
CA ARG A 26 -14.64 -2.82 7.61
C ARG A 26 -13.62 -3.77 8.17
N TYR A 27 -13.72 -5.06 7.83
CA TYR A 27 -12.74 -6.06 8.28
C TYR A 27 -11.32 -5.78 7.75
N THR A 28 -11.19 -5.19 6.57
CA THR A 28 -9.88 -4.77 6.02
C THR A 28 -9.31 -3.60 6.83
N PHE A 29 -10.12 -2.64 7.24
CA PHE A 29 -9.72 -1.54 8.13
C PHE A 29 -9.38 -2.04 9.55
N GLU A 30 -10.18 -2.94 10.12
CA GLU A 30 -9.89 -3.57 11.40
C GLU A 30 -8.50 -4.20 11.42
N THR A 31 -8.19 -4.98 10.38
CA THR A 31 -6.90 -5.66 10.29
C THR A 31 -5.74 -4.71 10.05
N ASN A 32 -5.87 -3.82 9.06
CA ASN A 32 -4.74 -3.05 8.55
C ASN A 32 -4.49 -1.76 9.36
N VAL A 33 -5.54 -1.16 9.90
CA VAL A 33 -5.49 0.16 10.55
C VAL A 33 -5.68 0.03 12.05
N PHE A 34 -6.86 -0.40 12.50
CA PHE A 34 -7.18 -0.44 13.92
C PHE A 34 -6.32 -1.44 14.69
N GLY A 35 -6.03 -2.61 14.10
CA GLY A 35 -5.08 -3.56 14.67
C GLY A 35 -3.67 -2.95 14.86
N THR A 36 -3.19 -2.17 13.89
CA THR A 36 -1.91 -1.45 14.01
C THR A 36 -1.94 -0.43 15.14
N MET A 37 -3.02 0.37 15.24
CA MET A 37 -3.18 1.38 16.31
C MET A 37 -3.27 0.71 17.69
N ALA A 38 -4.05 -0.37 17.82
CA ALA A 38 -4.19 -1.12 19.06
C ALA A 38 -2.85 -1.70 19.55
N MET A 39 -2.03 -2.19 18.60
CA MET A 39 -0.71 -2.71 18.94
C MET A 39 0.24 -1.59 19.41
N VAL A 40 0.24 -0.43 18.76
CA VAL A 40 1.02 0.72 19.23
C VAL A 40 0.60 1.10 20.64
N LYS A 41 -0.72 1.23 20.90
CA LYS A 41 -1.26 1.53 22.23
C LYS A 41 -0.83 0.53 23.28
N ALA A 42 -0.82 -0.77 22.94
CA ALA A 42 -0.48 -1.82 23.92
C ALA A 42 1.02 -1.87 24.26
N PHE A 43 1.92 -1.41 23.37
CA PHE A 43 3.37 -1.54 23.57
C PHE A 43 4.10 -0.22 23.75
N VAL A 44 3.41 0.93 23.72
CA VAL A 44 4.05 2.25 23.71
C VAL A 44 4.91 2.50 24.95
N ASP A 45 4.47 2.08 26.16
CA ASP A 45 5.24 2.28 27.39
C ASP A 45 6.58 1.52 27.35
N MET A 46 6.57 0.28 26.84
CA MET A 46 7.79 -0.52 26.66
C MET A 46 8.72 0.11 25.62
N LEU A 47 8.15 0.70 24.56
CA LEU A 47 8.90 1.39 23.52
C LEU A 47 9.53 2.69 24.03
N ILE A 48 8.82 3.44 24.89
CA ILE A 48 9.35 4.63 25.55
C ILE A 48 10.49 4.24 26.47
N ALA A 49 10.32 3.25 27.34
CA ALA A 49 11.37 2.80 28.26
C ALA A 49 12.63 2.32 27.51
N ALA A 50 12.47 1.73 26.32
CA ALA A 50 13.58 1.24 25.49
C ALA A 50 14.11 2.27 24.48
N GLN A 51 13.53 3.45 24.36
CA GLN A 51 13.76 4.41 23.26
C GLN A 51 13.72 3.70 21.88
N GLY A 52 12.67 2.93 21.66
CA GLY A 52 12.59 1.92 20.60
C GLY A 52 12.24 2.46 19.22
N LEU A 53 11.94 1.54 18.31
CA LEU A 53 11.54 1.81 16.94
C LEU A 53 10.22 1.11 16.61
N ILE A 54 9.24 1.87 16.15
CA ILE A 54 8.02 1.36 15.52
C ILE A 54 8.25 1.30 14.01
N ILE A 55 7.90 0.16 13.39
CA ILE A 55 7.95 0.00 11.94
C ILE A 55 6.52 -0.29 11.45
N ASN A 56 5.86 0.71 10.88
CA ASN A 56 4.53 0.55 10.30
C ASN A 56 4.63 0.17 8.82
N THR A 57 3.93 -0.92 8.46
CA THR A 57 3.95 -1.42 7.07
C THR A 57 2.83 -0.77 6.25
N ALA A 58 3.20 0.23 5.45
CA ALA A 58 2.35 0.81 4.43
C ALA A 58 2.59 0.16 3.05
N SER A 59 2.34 0.87 1.98
CA SER A 59 2.52 0.42 0.60
C SER A 59 2.77 1.62 -0.30
N ALA A 60 3.53 1.41 -1.37
CA ALA A 60 3.66 2.39 -2.46
C ALA A 60 2.28 2.75 -3.06
N SER A 61 1.31 1.83 -3.03
CA SER A 61 -0.06 2.09 -3.46
C SER A 61 -0.85 3.09 -2.60
N ALA A 62 -0.30 3.52 -1.46
CA ALA A 62 -0.90 4.59 -0.65
C ALA A 62 -0.83 5.96 -1.31
N VAL A 63 0.03 6.13 -2.31
CA VAL A 63 0.32 7.43 -2.94
C VAL A 63 0.19 7.43 -4.46
N VAL A 64 -0.29 6.32 -5.05
CA VAL A 64 -0.61 6.24 -6.48
C VAL A 64 -1.91 5.48 -6.69
N PRO A 65 -2.66 5.77 -7.77
CA PRO A 65 -3.85 5.01 -8.12
C PRO A 65 -3.54 3.52 -8.28
N TYR A 66 -4.30 2.68 -7.58
CA TYR A 66 -4.16 1.23 -7.65
C TYR A 66 -5.52 0.62 -7.98
N VAL A 67 -5.82 0.56 -9.25
CA VAL A 67 -7.13 0.20 -9.81
C VAL A 67 -7.65 -1.10 -9.19
N PHE A 68 -8.94 -1.12 -8.84
CA PHE A 68 -9.63 -2.18 -8.11
C PHE A 68 -9.08 -2.45 -6.69
N GLY A 69 -8.25 -1.56 -6.17
CA GLY A 69 -7.67 -1.68 -4.84
C GLY A 69 -8.04 -0.52 -3.91
N SER A 70 -9.11 0.21 -4.16
CA SER A 70 -9.48 1.45 -3.44
C SER A 70 -9.56 1.27 -1.93
N ALA A 71 -10.26 0.25 -1.43
CA ALA A 71 -10.36 -0.04 -0.01
C ALA A 71 -8.99 -0.37 0.61
N TYR A 72 -8.17 -1.16 -0.07
CA TYR A 72 -6.81 -1.47 0.39
C TYR A 72 -5.93 -0.21 0.44
N THR A 73 -5.93 0.60 -0.62
CA THR A 73 -5.12 1.82 -0.68
C THR A 73 -5.54 2.83 0.37
N ALA A 74 -6.85 2.93 0.65
CA ALA A 74 -7.38 3.76 1.74
C ALA A 74 -6.80 3.33 3.10
N THR A 75 -6.73 2.02 3.40
CA THR A 75 -6.10 1.56 4.64
C THR A 75 -4.61 1.90 4.70
N LYS A 76 -3.90 1.80 3.56
CA LYS A 76 -2.47 2.12 3.51
C LYS A 76 -2.19 3.62 3.56
N GLY A 77 -3.07 4.44 2.99
CA GLY A 77 -3.06 5.90 3.17
C GLY A 77 -3.30 6.30 4.64
N ALA A 78 -4.25 5.66 5.31
CA ALA A 78 -4.49 5.85 6.74
C ALA A 78 -3.24 5.54 7.58
N ILE A 79 -2.54 4.43 7.31
CA ILE A 79 -1.28 4.07 7.99
C ILE A 79 -0.16 5.09 7.71
N VAL A 80 -0.05 5.62 6.49
CA VAL A 80 0.91 6.68 6.15
C VAL A 80 0.66 7.93 6.99
N SER A 81 -0.58 8.42 7.03
CA SER A 81 -0.98 9.59 7.80
C SER A 81 -0.76 9.37 9.31
N TYR A 82 -1.24 8.24 9.83
CA TYR A 82 -1.05 7.83 11.23
C TYR A 82 0.43 7.80 11.61
N SER A 83 1.29 7.18 10.80
CA SER A 83 2.72 7.08 11.08
C SER A 83 3.43 8.44 11.12
N ARG A 84 3.00 9.38 10.27
CA ARG A 84 3.54 10.76 10.27
C ARG A 84 3.24 11.48 11.57
N THR A 85 1.99 11.44 12.01
CA THR A 85 1.54 12.08 13.25
C THR A 85 2.19 11.42 14.46
N LEU A 86 2.13 10.08 14.54
CA LEU A 86 2.72 9.30 15.62
C LEU A 86 4.21 9.58 15.81
N ARG A 87 4.95 9.80 14.71
CA ARG A 87 6.37 10.16 14.75
C ARG A 87 6.61 11.46 15.50
N MET A 88 5.76 12.46 15.29
CA MET A 88 5.87 13.75 15.97
C MET A 88 5.48 13.63 17.44
N GLU A 89 4.42 12.89 17.74
CA GLU A 89 3.91 12.69 19.10
C GLU A 89 4.90 11.91 19.98
N LEU A 90 5.58 10.92 19.42
CA LEU A 90 6.51 10.06 20.17
C LEU A 90 7.98 10.53 20.15
N ALA A 91 8.32 11.52 19.34
CA ALA A 91 9.67 12.06 19.27
C ALA A 91 10.18 12.60 20.62
N PRO A 92 9.38 13.33 21.47
CA PRO A 92 9.84 13.77 22.78
C PRO A 92 10.20 12.62 23.74
N PHE A 93 9.63 11.44 23.53
CA PHE A 93 9.90 10.25 24.35
C PHE A 93 11.05 9.39 23.80
N GLY A 94 11.77 9.85 22.77
CA GLY A 94 12.85 9.12 22.14
C GLY A 94 12.43 7.93 21.27
N VAL A 95 11.12 7.73 21.03
CA VAL A 95 10.62 6.64 20.20
C VAL A 95 10.61 7.06 18.72
N ARG A 96 11.18 6.20 17.88
CA ARG A 96 11.23 6.42 16.44
C ARG A 96 10.09 5.70 15.72
N VAL A 97 9.62 6.29 14.63
CA VAL A 97 8.59 5.68 13.77
C VAL A 97 9.07 5.67 12.32
N MET A 98 9.30 4.48 11.79
CA MET A 98 9.60 4.24 10.38
C MET A 98 8.33 3.77 9.66
N CYS A 99 8.02 4.38 8.54
CA CYS A 99 6.93 3.95 7.66
C CYS A 99 7.52 3.28 6.41
N THR A 100 7.12 2.02 6.13
CA THR A 100 7.61 1.33 4.95
C THR A 100 6.67 1.55 3.78
N MET A 101 7.17 2.17 2.72
CA MET A 101 6.48 2.34 1.44
C MET A 101 6.83 1.15 0.54
N THR A 102 6.22 0.02 0.84
CA THR A 102 6.55 -1.28 0.25
C THR A 102 6.02 -1.38 -1.16
N GLY A 103 6.90 -1.70 -2.10
CA GLY A 103 6.54 -2.06 -3.47
C GLY A 103 6.07 -3.52 -3.60
N THR A 104 6.13 -4.08 -4.80
CA THR A 104 5.75 -5.48 -5.02
C THR A 104 6.79 -6.44 -4.46
N ILE A 105 6.35 -7.34 -3.59
CA ILE A 105 7.16 -8.39 -2.97
C ILE A 105 6.45 -9.72 -3.20
N ARG A 106 7.19 -10.78 -3.45
CA ARG A 106 6.65 -12.14 -3.49
C ARG A 106 6.09 -12.49 -2.12
N SER A 107 4.80 -12.74 -2.04
CA SER A 107 4.12 -13.02 -0.76
C SER A 107 2.83 -13.79 -0.99
N ASN A 108 2.32 -14.41 0.07
CA ASN A 108 1.03 -15.11 0.05
C ASN A 108 -0.18 -14.16 0.17
N THR A 109 0.02 -12.85 0.19
CA THR A 109 -1.07 -11.87 0.32
C THR A 109 -2.00 -11.83 -0.90
N ALA A 110 -1.56 -12.32 -2.06
CA ALA A 110 -2.40 -12.46 -3.25
C ALA A 110 -3.33 -13.69 -3.22
N ASN A 111 -3.10 -14.64 -2.31
CA ASN A 111 -3.86 -15.90 -2.22
C ASN A 111 -5.14 -15.77 -1.37
N HIS A 112 -5.75 -14.60 -1.32
CA HIS A 112 -6.96 -14.35 -0.52
C HIS A 112 -8.24 -14.71 -1.28
N GLY A 113 -8.51 -15.99 -1.44
CA GLY A 113 -9.77 -16.54 -1.93
C GLY A 113 -10.10 -16.19 -3.40
N HIS A 114 -11.05 -16.89 -3.96
CA HIS A 114 -11.61 -16.55 -5.28
C HIS A 114 -12.38 -15.24 -5.20
N ARG A 115 -11.78 -14.16 -5.67
CA ARG A 115 -12.47 -12.88 -5.85
C ARG A 115 -13.07 -12.85 -7.24
N VAL A 116 -14.38 -12.65 -7.29
CA VAL A 116 -15.16 -12.58 -8.52
C VAL A 116 -15.92 -11.27 -8.56
N LEU A 117 -16.20 -10.76 -9.76
CA LEU A 117 -17.10 -9.65 -9.90
C LEU A 117 -18.51 -10.09 -9.52
N PRO A 118 -19.28 -9.29 -8.75
CA PRO A 118 -20.65 -9.60 -8.44
C PRO A 118 -21.54 -9.51 -9.70
N PRO A 119 -22.67 -10.21 -9.73
CA PRO A 119 -23.65 -10.05 -10.80
C PRO A 119 -24.05 -8.59 -10.99
N GLY A 120 -24.07 -8.12 -12.24
CA GLY A 120 -24.41 -6.74 -12.57
C GLY A 120 -23.29 -5.72 -12.39
N SER A 121 -22.07 -6.15 -12.11
CA SER A 121 -20.90 -5.27 -12.06
C SER A 121 -20.73 -4.47 -13.35
N LEU A 122 -20.41 -3.18 -13.23
CA LEU A 122 -20.07 -2.33 -14.36
C LEU A 122 -18.83 -2.83 -15.14
N TYR A 123 -18.00 -3.65 -14.50
CA TYR A 123 -16.74 -4.18 -15.03
C TYR A 123 -16.87 -5.59 -15.63
N GLU A 124 -18.09 -6.14 -15.67
CA GLU A 124 -18.35 -7.45 -16.30
C GLU A 124 -17.85 -7.49 -17.76
N ARG A 125 -17.98 -6.37 -18.47
CA ARG A 125 -17.52 -6.16 -19.86
C ARG A 125 -16.02 -6.34 -20.06
N VAL A 126 -15.26 -6.28 -18.98
CA VAL A 126 -13.79 -6.39 -18.97
C VAL A 126 -13.34 -7.31 -17.83
N ARG A 127 -14.05 -8.42 -17.66
CA ARG A 127 -13.75 -9.46 -16.66
C ARG A 127 -12.30 -9.95 -16.74
N ASP A 128 -11.76 -10.10 -17.95
CA ASP A 128 -10.37 -10.45 -18.21
C ASP A 128 -9.38 -9.48 -17.61
N LEU A 129 -9.72 -8.18 -17.62
CA LEU A 129 -8.93 -7.14 -17.00
C LEU A 129 -8.95 -7.24 -15.47
N PHE A 130 -10.10 -7.55 -14.87
CA PHE A 130 -10.22 -7.76 -13.44
C PHE A 130 -9.39 -8.98 -13.00
N GLU A 131 -9.52 -10.13 -13.68
CA GLU A 131 -8.77 -11.35 -13.41
C GLU A 131 -7.25 -11.14 -13.56
N TRP A 132 -6.82 -10.44 -14.60
CA TRP A 132 -5.42 -10.05 -14.78
C TRP A 132 -4.94 -9.20 -13.59
N ARG A 133 -5.78 -8.28 -13.11
CA ARG A 133 -5.45 -7.38 -12.02
C ARG A 133 -5.27 -8.10 -10.67
N LEU A 134 -6.01 -9.17 -10.41
CA LEU A 134 -5.86 -9.98 -9.19
C LEU A 134 -4.42 -10.49 -9.04
N ASN A 135 -3.77 -10.83 -10.13
CA ASN A 135 -2.43 -11.40 -10.16
C ASN A 135 -1.32 -10.36 -10.43
N PHE A 136 -1.67 -9.10 -10.66
CA PHE A 136 -0.73 -8.06 -11.09
C PHE A 136 0.49 -7.94 -10.18
N SER A 137 0.29 -7.83 -8.87
CA SER A 137 1.37 -7.64 -7.90
C SER A 137 2.35 -8.82 -7.81
N GLN A 138 1.91 -10.03 -8.17
CA GLN A 138 2.75 -11.24 -8.11
C GLN A 138 3.42 -11.56 -9.45
N LYS A 139 2.93 -10.96 -10.56
CA LYS A 139 3.47 -11.15 -11.90
C LYS A 139 4.36 -10.01 -12.38
N THR A 140 4.29 -8.83 -11.70
CA THR A 140 4.97 -7.62 -12.18
C THR A 140 6.03 -7.15 -11.19
N SER A 141 7.30 -7.19 -11.60
CA SER A 141 8.45 -6.63 -10.85
C SER A 141 8.52 -7.08 -9.39
N THR A 142 8.29 -8.37 -9.12
CA THR A 142 8.22 -8.92 -7.76
C THR A 142 9.62 -9.14 -7.20
N MET A 143 9.90 -8.52 -6.06
CA MET A 143 11.15 -8.73 -5.33
C MET A 143 11.05 -9.98 -4.43
N PRO A 144 12.13 -10.79 -4.28
CA PRO A 144 12.17 -11.85 -3.29
C PRO A 144 11.98 -11.32 -1.86
N THR A 145 11.16 -12.01 -1.07
CA THR A 145 10.86 -11.62 0.33
C THR A 145 12.11 -11.50 1.18
N GLU A 146 13.05 -12.42 1.03
CA GLU A 146 14.32 -12.42 1.78
C GLU A 146 15.14 -11.16 1.48
N GLN A 147 15.28 -10.77 0.23
CA GLN A 147 15.99 -9.55 -0.15
C GLN A 147 15.36 -8.31 0.49
N TYR A 148 14.04 -8.22 0.48
CA TYR A 148 13.32 -7.14 1.13
C TYR A 148 13.56 -7.14 2.64
N ALA A 149 13.43 -8.29 3.29
CA ALA A 149 13.60 -8.42 4.73
C ALA A 149 15.04 -8.07 5.19
N ARG A 150 16.05 -8.57 4.49
CA ARG A 150 17.46 -8.21 4.77
C ARG A 150 17.68 -6.71 4.71
N ARG A 151 17.18 -6.06 3.65
CA ARG A 151 17.33 -4.61 3.49
C ARG A 151 16.59 -3.84 4.58
N LEU A 152 15.35 -4.22 4.91
CA LEU A 152 14.57 -3.59 5.98
C LEU A 152 15.29 -3.68 7.32
N VAL A 153 15.80 -4.86 7.68
CA VAL A 153 16.56 -5.06 8.93
C VAL A 153 17.83 -4.21 8.92
N THR A 154 18.62 -4.27 7.85
CA THR A 154 19.85 -3.46 7.74
C THR A 154 19.56 -1.97 7.93
N ASP A 155 18.57 -1.42 7.24
CA ASP A 155 18.26 0.00 7.33
C ASP A 155 17.62 0.39 8.69
N SER A 156 16.88 -0.52 9.34
CA SER A 156 16.32 -0.30 10.68
C SER A 156 17.36 -0.30 11.79
N LEU A 157 18.51 -0.93 11.57
CA LEU A 157 19.62 -1.01 12.51
C LEU A 157 20.69 0.07 12.30
N ARG A 158 20.54 0.93 11.29
CA ARG A 158 21.47 2.05 11.08
C ARG A 158 21.51 3.00 12.26
N ARG A 159 22.64 3.68 12.44
CA ARG A 159 22.80 4.70 13.48
C ARG A 159 21.81 5.84 13.31
N GLU A 160 21.43 6.45 14.42
CA GLU A 160 20.72 7.71 14.42
C GLU A 160 21.62 8.84 13.91
N VAL A 161 21.03 9.72 13.12
CA VAL A 161 21.66 10.95 12.64
C VAL A 161 20.71 12.12 12.86
N PRO A 162 21.19 13.38 12.91
CA PRO A 162 20.34 14.55 12.99
C PRO A 162 19.23 14.54 11.93
N LEU A 163 18.09 15.12 12.24
CA LEU A 163 16.87 15.10 11.42
C LEU A 163 17.14 15.55 9.97
N SER A 164 17.95 16.59 9.81
CA SER A 164 18.33 17.13 8.48
C SER A 164 19.11 16.16 7.59
N LEU A 165 19.77 15.17 8.18
CA LEU A 165 20.61 14.20 7.48
C LEU A 165 19.92 12.84 7.26
N ARG A 166 18.76 12.60 7.89
CA ARG A 166 18.08 11.28 7.85
C ARG A 166 17.65 10.84 6.46
N THR A 167 17.37 11.77 5.58
CA THR A 167 17.00 11.45 4.18
C THR A 167 18.14 10.80 3.40
N TRP A 168 19.39 11.12 3.76
CA TRP A 168 20.59 10.71 3.04
C TRP A 168 21.40 9.65 3.79
N PHE A 169 21.44 9.77 5.13
CA PHE A 169 22.27 8.95 5.98
C PHE A 169 21.47 8.41 7.16
N GLY A 170 21.98 7.34 7.78
CA GLY A 170 21.38 6.78 8.99
C GLY A 170 20.09 5.99 8.74
N ARG A 171 19.31 5.86 9.81
CA ARG A 171 18.04 5.14 9.81
C ARG A 171 16.96 6.00 9.15
N PRO A 172 16.31 5.52 8.07
CA PRO A 172 15.31 6.32 7.37
C PRO A 172 13.98 6.39 8.13
N ASP A 173 13.27 7.51 8.04
CA ASP A 173 11.88 7.64 8.49
C ASP A 173 10.90 7.05 7.47
N TRP A 174 11.29 7.04 6.20
CA TRP A 174 10.55 6.49 5.07
C TRP A 174 11.39 5.44 4.36
N PHE A 175 10.97 4.19 4.46
CA PHE A 175 11.65 3.08 3.81
C PHE A 175 10.96 2.72 2.50
N TRP A 176 11.53 3.17 1.39
CA TRP A 176 11.05 2.88 0.04
C TRP A 176 11.84 1.71 -0.55
N TYR A 177 11.22 0.53 -0.60
CA TYR A 177 11.85 -0.65 -1.15
C TYR A 177 10.84 -1.68 -1.66
N GLY A 178 11.25 -2.56 -2.58
CA GLY A 178 10.37 -3.48 -3.29
C GLY A 178 10.19 -3.11 -4.76
N GLY A 179 9.65 -4.01 -5.54
CA GLY A 179 9.43 -3.78 -6.97
C GLY A 179 8.57 -2.54 -7.21
N MET A 180 8.93 -1.74 -8.18
CA MET A 180 8.28 -0.48 -8.58
C MET A 180 8.30 0.66 -7.55
N SER A 181 8.72 0.44 -6.29
CA SER A 181 8.66 1.48 -5.24
C SER A 181 9.48 2.74 -5.59
N GLY A 182 10.64 2.58 -6.24
CA GLY A 182 11.48 3.70 -6.68
C GLY A 182 10.80 4.55 -7.76
N ILE A 183 10.13 3.91 -8.72
CA ILE A 183 9.38 4.60 -9.78
C ILE A 183 8.21 5.37 -9.18
N VAL A 184 7.47 4.75 -8.25
CA VAL A 184 6.35 5.40 -7.55
C VAL A 184 6.83 6.61 -6.76
N ARG A 185 7.95 6.48 -6.03
CA ARG A 185 8.55 7.60 -5.28
C ARG A 185 8.91 8.76 -6.19
N LEU A 186 9.56 8.49 -7.33
CA LEU A 186 9.93 9.51 -8.30
C LEU A 186 8.69 10.14 -8.95
N GLY A 187 7.70 9.33 -9.34
CA GLY A 187 6.46 9.80 -9.95
C GLY A 187 5.71 10.81 -9.08
N GLY A 188 5.66 10.58 -7.76
CA GLY A 188 5.04 11.50 -6.82
C GLY A 188 5.68 12.90 -6.74
N THR A 189 6.89 13.08 -7.27
CA THR A 189 7.55 14.41 -7.33
C THR A 189 7.27 15.19 -8.61
N VAL A 190 6.76 14.52 -9.64
CA VAL A 190 6.54 15.14 -10.97
C VAL A 190 5.15 15.75 -11.11
N GLY A 191 4.13 15.11 -10.52
CA GLY A 191 2.76 15.59 -10.54
C GLY A 191 1.73 14.48 -10.75
N GLU A 192 0.56 14.64 -10.15
CA GLU A 192 -0.51 13.62 -10.14
C GLU A 192 -0.99 13.25 -11.55
N TRP A 193 -1.14 14.22 -12.45
CA TRP A 193 -1.61 13.99 -13.81
C TRP A 193 -0.75 12.98 -14.59
N LEU A 194 0.58 12.99 -14.37
CA LEU A 194 1.48 12.05 -15.02
C LEU A 194 1.31 10.64 -14.45
N VAL A 195 1.22 10.57 -13.11
CA VAL A 195 0.99 9.30 -12.40
C VAL A 195 -0.33 8.69 -12.84
N ASP A 196 -1.41 9.48 -12.91
CA ASP A 196 -2.73 9.04 -13.35
C ASP A 196 -2.69 8.52 -14.79
N THR A 197 -2.02 9.24 -15.69
CA THR A 197 -1.85 8.82 -17.08
C THR A 197 -1.10 7.50 -17.21
N ILE A 198 -0.03 7.33 -16.43
CA ILE A 198 0.74 6.09 -16.39
C ILE A 198 -0.12 4.96 -15.83
N CYS A 199 -0.80 5.17 -14.71
CA CYS A 199 -1.68 4.19 -14.09
C CYS A 199 -2.83 3.78 -15.00
N TRP A 200 -3.45 4.74 -15.71
CA TRP A 200 -4.47 4.48 -16.72
C TRP A 200 -3.98 3.48 -17.78
N ARG A 201 -2.77 3.67 -18.28
CA ARG A 201 -2.16 2.77 -19.29
C ARG A 201 -1.73 1.44 -18.68
N VAL A 202 -1.05 1.44 -17.54
CA VAL A 202 -0.58 0.23 -16.84
C VAL A 202 -1.75 -0.68 -16.48
N PHE A 203 -2.83 -0.11 -15.95
CA PHE A 203 -4.04 -0.86 -15.59
C PHE A 203 -5.02 -1.04 -16.76
N LYS A 204 -4.61 -0.66 -17.99
CA LYS A 204 -5.35 -0.90 -19.24
C LYS A 204 -6.80 -0.41 -19.25
N LEU A 205 -7.10 0.68 -18.53
CA LEU A 205 -8.46 1.23 -18.45
C LEU A 205 -8.98 1.72 -19.81
N TYR A 206 -8.11 1.98 -20.77
CA TYR A 206 -8.48 2.28 -22.15
C TYR A 206 -9.28 1.16 -22.82
N LYS A 207 -9.16 -0.11 -22.36
CA LYS A 207 -9.98 -1.21 -22.87
C LYS A 207 -11.45 -1.03 -22.49
N LEU A 208 -11.71 -0.70 -21.20
CA LEU A 208 -13.06 -0.42 -20.74
C LEU A 208 -13.64 0.80 -21.48
N GLN A 209 -12.87 1.87 -21.61
CA GLN A 209 -13.28 3.05 -22.35
C GLN A 209 -13.72 2.70 -23.76
N LYS A 210 -12.93 1.91 -24.51
CA LYS A 210 -13.26 1.49 -25.86
C LYS A 210 -14.59 0.73 -25.92
N VAL A 211 -14.81 -0.24 -25.03
CA VAL A 211 -16.05 -1.00 -24.97
C VAL A 211 -17.26 -0.08 -24.75
N LEU A 212 -17.14 0.86 -23.81
CA LEU A 212 -18.21 1.82 -23.51
C LEU A 212 -18.48 2.78 -24.68
N ASP A 213 -17.46 3.19 -25.40
CA ASP A 213 -17.61 4.07 -26.57
C ASP A 213 -18.29 3.33 -27.74
N ASP A 214 -17.97 2.05 -27.94
CA ASP A 214 -18.63 1.21 -28.95
C ASP A 214 -20.10 0.97 -28.60
N GLU A 215 -20.45 0.68 -27.33
CA GLU A 215 -21.83 0.57 -26.86
C GLU A 215 -22.63 1.87 -27.05
N ARG A 216 -22.01 3.02 -26.77
CA ARG A 216 -22.66 4.33 -26.98
C ARG A 216 -22.94 4.64 -28.46
N ARG A 217 -22.01 4.23 -29.35
CA ARG A 217 -22.19 4.39 -30.80
C ARG A 217 -23.37 3.54 -31.30
N GLN A 218 -23.42 2.27 -30.88
CA GLN A 218 -24.52 1.36 -31.26
C GLN A 218 -25.89 1.91 -30.83
N LYS A 219 -26.03 2.43 -29.58
CA LYS A 219 -27.27 3.04 -29.08
C LYS A 219 -27.72 4.32 -29.80
N LYS A 220 -26.82 4.98 -30.53
CA LYS A 220 -27.20 6.18 -31.34
C LYS A 220 -27.65 5.83 -32.72
N VAL A 221 -27.45 4.60 -33.17
CA VAL A 221 -27.82 4.12 -34.52
C VAL A 221 -29.14 3.36 -34.49
N THR A 222 -29.60 2.93 -33.31
CA THR A 222 -30.92 2.38 -33.04
C THR A 222 -31.88 3.47 -32.53
#